data_918613b1bd7ad5a60c9ca16fc388419b
#
_entry.id   918613b1bd7ad5a60c9ca16fc388419b
#
_cell.length_a   1.000
_cell.length_b   1.000
_cell.length_c   1.000
_cell.angle_alpha   90.00
_cell.angle_beta   90.00
_cell.angle_gamma   90.00
#
_symmetry.space_group_name_H-M   'P 1'
#
loop_
_entity.id
_entity.type
_entity.pdbx_description
1 polymer ?
#
loop_
_entity_poly.entity_id
_entity_poly.type
_entity_poly.pdbx_seq_one_letter_code
_entity_poly.pdbx_strand_id
1 'polypeptide(L)'
;MKIALACVMQESNTFAPELAAWENFSIESGESLPAVYDETNTEMAGFLQEVRRLGAEPVPLISIFALAGGPVSQSVFTKISDLLISQLEISDFDGLLIALHGAWLRDDGTSADAELARRIRQAIGREKPIVASLDFHANVGPSLLREVDAVVGYRTYPHIDMAETGRKAARMMHEILNTRCRPHTYWLPIPLLAPPQCATTDRPPVRDTVGRLDRSFPPDGSFSASFFCAQPWLDIPELSSCLVVVVRSPDKGIPGRMQDLAQEFWNRRTEFAVNWVEPQELMAGIRNERRKPVIVSEAFDSPTGGAPGDNPGLLSILVPDCNRLSACLFVVDAQAAGKARQVGVGGMFRDTLCAKKDARFGPPIWVEGSVIHLSDGEFLHKGPVLTGMKIAMGPTAVLELGKLKLVVASRPAMTVDPELYRSQNIEPQAQDVVAVKSPSLFLPGYASLMGSVLHLDMPGVCRGNLQKVPFLKIARPMYPLDDFAWDSAEKAVTL
;
A
#
# COMPACT_ATOMS: atom_id res chain seq x y z
N MET A 1 33.15 4.18 -3.08
CA MET A 1 31.84 3.87 -3.70
C MET A 1 30.81 4.73 -3.02
N LYS A 2 30.12 5.56 -3.79
CA LYS A 2 29.05 6.46 -3.34
C LYS A 2 27.73 5.98 -3.93
N ILE A 3 26.71 5.82 -3.11
CA ILE A 3 25.41 5.29 -3.55
C ILE A 3 24.32 6.32 -3.25
N ALA A 4 23.70 6.85 -4.31
CA ALA A 4 22.58 7.77 -4.19
C ALA A 4 21.32 7.03 -3.70
N LEU A 5 20.57 7.66 -2.78
CA LEU A 5 19.38 7.09 -2.16
C LEU A 5 18.19 8.01 -2.42
N ALA A 6 17.12 7.47 -2.99
CA ALA A 6 15.88 8.19 -3.25
C ALA A 6 14.66 7.33 -2.91
N CYS A 7 13.54 7.98 -2.64
CA CYS A 7 12.23 7.37 -2.51
C CYS A 7 11.20 8.26 -3.22
N VAL A 8 10.40 7.70 -4.10
CA VAL A 8 9.22 8.36 -4.68
C VAL A 8 8.09 7.34 -4.69
N MET A 9 7.19 7.42 -3.72
CA MET A 9 6.16 6.41 -3.52
C MET A 9 4.78 7.03 -3.42
N GLN A 10 3.89 6.54 -4.26
CA GLN A 10 2.45 6.73 -4.18
C GLN A 10 1.77 5.56 -4.89
N GLU A 11 0.74 5.01 -4.29
CA GLU A 11 -0.12 3.99 -4.87
C GLU A 11 -1.34 4.66 -5.49
N SER A 12 -1.59 4.42 -6.77
CA SER A 12 -2.75 4.99 -7.44
C SER A 12 -3.98 4.08 -7.33
N ASN A 13 -5.15 4.72 -7.32
CA ASN A 13 -6.46 4.08 -7.46
C ASN A 13 -7.28 4.87 -8.48
N THR A 14 -7.61 4.26 -9.61
CA THR A 14 -8.33 4.94 -10.70
C THR A 14 -9.81 5.19 -10.38
N PHE A 15 -10.34 4.60 -9.30
CA PHE A 15 -11.70 4.83 -8.80
C PHE A 15 -11.77 5.94 -7.74
N ALA A 16 -10.63 6.49 -7.31
CA ALA A 16 -10.59 7.62 -6.39
C ALA A 16 -11.34 8.84 -6.95
N PRO A 17 -12.02 9.66 -6.09
CA PRO A 17 -12.83 10.78 -6.56
C PRO A 17 -12.01 11.94 -7.13
N GLU A 18 -10.76 12.08 -6.70
CA GLU A 18 -9.89 13.21 -7.03
C GLU A 18 -8.50 12.72 -7.44
N LEU A 19 -7.82 13.49 -8.29
CA LEU A 19 -6.40 13.29 -8.56
C LEU A 19 -5.57 13.59 -7.31
N ALA A 20 -4.41 12.92 -7.17
CA ALA A 20 -3.47 13.25 -6.13
C ALA A 20 -2.87 14.64 -6.38
N ALA A 21 -3.10 15.55 -5.43
CA ALA A 21 -2.60 16.91 -5.45
C ALA A 21 -1.17 17.00 -4.88
N TRP A 22 -0.47 18.08 -5.18
CA TRP A 22 0.86 18.34 -4.63
C TRP A 22 0.91 18.29 -3.10
N GLU A 23 -0.10 18.80 -2.46
CA GLU A 23 -0.23 18.89 -1.00
C GLU A 23 -0.41 17.52 -0.31
N ASN A 24 -0.67 16.47 -1.09
CA ASN A 24 -0.72 15.10 -0.58
C ASN A 24 0.66 14.50 -0.35
N PHE A 25 1.72 15.07 -0.95
CA PHE A 25 3.08 14.56 -0.87
C PHE A 25 3.85 15.22 0.28
N SER A 26 4.42 14.40 1.16
CA SER A 26 5.46 14.81 2.10
C SER A 26 6.81 14.71 1.42
N ILE A 27 7.68 15.67 1.68
CA ILE A 27 9.00 15.77 1.03
C ILE A 27 10.05 15.97 2.11
N GLU A 28 10.98 15.03 2.17
CA GLU A 28 12.18 15.11 2.99
C GLU A 28 13.41 15.03 2.08
N SER A 29 14.47 15.76 2.38
CA SER A 29 15.63 15.82 1.48
C SER A 29 16.96 15.91 2.21
N GLY A 30 18.02 15.43 1.55
CA GLY A 30 19.39 15.55 1.96
C GLY A 30 19.69 14.94 3.33
N GLU A 31 20.40 15.71 4.14
CA GLU A 31 20.90 15.28 5.45
C GLU A 31 19.79 15.01 6.49
N SER A 32 18.56 15.43 6.25
CA SER A 32 17.44 15.12 7.16
C SER A 32 16.98 13.66 7.08
N LEU A 33 17.20 12.99 5.95
CA LEU A 33 16.72 11.63 5.71
C LEU A 33 17.19 10.59 6.76
N PRO A 34 18.47 10.57 7.20
CA PRO A 34 18.87 9.64 8.25
C PRO A 34 18.13 9.86 9.57
N ALA A 35 17.90 11.12 9.96
CA ALA A 35 17.20 11.42 11.21
C ALA A 35 15.73 11.00 11.18
N VAL A 36 15.11 10.98 9.99
CA VAL A 36 13.71 10.56 9.82
C VAL A 36 13.58 9.04 9.72
N TYR A 37 14.52 8.36 9.05
CA TYR A 37 14.31 6.99 8.61
C TYR A 37 15.16 5.93 9.31
N ASP A 38 16.34 6.22 9.87
CA ASP A 38 17.31 5.20 10.35
C ASP A 38 16.72 4.16 11.31
N GLU A 39 15.73 4.55 12.13
CA GLU A 39 15.08 3.67 13.11
C GLU A 39 13.70 3.14 12.66
N THR A 40 13.37 3.26 11.38
CA THR A 40 12.07 2.86 10.85
C THR A 40 12.13 1.55 10.09
N ASN A 41 10.97 0.87 9.95
CA ASN A 41 10.84 -0.25 9.03
C ASN A 41 10.43 0.27 7.64
N THR A 42 11.36 0.95 6.95
CA THR A 42 11.17 1.46 5.59
C THR A 42 12.34 1.06 4.69
N GLU A 43 12.18 1.12 3.37
CA GLU A 43 13.25 0.83 2.41
C GLU A 43 14.40 1.81 2.55
N MET A 44 14.11 3.09 2.81
CA MET A 44 15.12 4.11 3.03
C MET A 44 16.02 3.78 4.22
N ALA A 45 15.43 3.30 5.33
CA ALA A 45 16.19 2.79 6.47
C ALA A 45 17.10 1.63 6.06
N GLY A 46 16.53 0.67 5.31
CA GLY A 46 17.29 -0.47 4.77
C GLY A 46 18.45 -0.05 3.88
N PHE A 47 18.25 0.93 3.00
CA PHE A 47 19.29 1.50 2.15
C PHE A 47 20.40 2.13 3.00
N LEU A 48 20.04 3.05 3.90
CA LEU A 48 21.00 3.78 4.75
C LEU A 48 21.86 2.83 5.58
N GLN A 49 21.23 1.90 6.28
CA GLN A 49 21.90 0.95 7.16
C GLN A 49 22.84 0.02 6.40
N GLU A 50 22.37 -0.56 5.29
CA GLU A 50 23.12 -1.57 4.57
C GLU A 50 24.27 -0.97 3.73
N VAL A 51 24.07 0.19 3.11
CA VAL A 51 25.14 0.91 2.38
C VAL A 51 26.30 1.22 3.33
N ARG A 52 26.00 1.74 4.54
CA ARG A 52 27.03 1.97 5.57
C ARG A 52 27.71 0.67 6.02
N ARG A 53 26.94 -0.40 6.25
CA ARG A 53 27.46 -1.71 6.66
C ARG A 53 28.43 -2.32 5.64
N LEU A 54 28.18 -2.06 4.36
CA LEU A 54 29.02 -2.51 3.24
C LEU A 54 30.26 -1.62 3.02
N GLY A 55 30.47 -0.59 3.84
CA GLY A 55 31.61 0.33 3.72
C GLY A 55 31.50 1.32 2.55
N ALA A 56 30.29 1.48 1.98
CA ALA A 56 30.00 2.50 0.97
C ALA A 56 29.44 3.77 1.64
N GLU A 57 29.54 4.89 0.93
CA GLU A 57 29.05 6.19 1.36
C GLU A 57 27.61 6.37 0.85
N PRO A 58 26.59 6.48 1.73
CA PRO A 58 25.25 6.85 1.30
C PRO A 58 25.20 8.34 0.93
N VAL A 59 24.59 8.64 -0.22
CA VAL A 59 24.29 10.00 -0.68
C VAL A 59 22.77 10.17 -0.65
N PRO A 60 22.19 10.57 0.51
CA PRO A 60 20.73 10.74 0.63
C PRO A 60 20.28 11.94 -0.22
N LEU A 61 19.40 11.72 -1.18
CA LEU A 61 18.87 12.76 -2.06
C LEU A 61 17.53 13.28 -1.57
N ILE A 62 16.48 12.46 -1.73
CA ILE A 62 15.10 12.89 -1.46
C ILE A 62 14.21 11.69 -1.14
N SER A 63 13.21 11.93 -0.29
CA SER A 63 12.07 11.05 -0.11
C SER A 63 10.80 11.85 -0.35
N ILE A 64 10.00 11.40 -1.32
CA ILE A 64 8.70 11.96 -1.69
C ILE A 64 7.67 10.86 -1.49
N PHE A 65 6.77 11.04 -0.55
CA PHE A 65 5.80 10.03 -0.16
C PHE A 65 4.39 10.61 -0.07
N ALA A 66 3.43 9.91 -0.64
CA ALA A 66 2.01 10.15 -0.40
C ALA A 66 1.28 8.84 -0.08
N LEU A 67 0.23 8.92 0.72
CA LEU A 67 -0.74 7.82 0.86
C LEU A 67 -1.34 7.48 -0.51
N ALA A 68 -1.88 6.27 -0.64
CA ALA A 68 -2.62 5.89 -1.82
C ALA A 68 -3.74 6.90 -2.11
N GLY A 69 -4.00 7.15 -3.41
CA GLY A 69 -4.96 8.16 -3.86
C GLY A 69 -5.24 8.04 -5.34
N GLY A 70 -5.83 9.05 -5.94
CA GLY A 70 -5.99 9.09 -7.41
C GLY A 70 -4.65 9.20 -8.14
N PRO A 71 -4.64 8.98 -9.46
CA PRO A 71 -3.49 9.26 -10.31
C PRO A 71 -3.04 10.73 -10.19
N VAL A 72 -1.79 11.02 -10.53
CA VAL A 72 -1.29 12.41 -10.52
C VAL A 72 -1.49 13.08 -11.87
N SER A 73 -1.76 14.39 -11.84
CA SER A 73 -1.73 15.20 -13.07
C SER A 73 -0.31 15.29 -13.62
N GLN A 74 -0.21 15.58 -14.94
CA GLN A 74 1.09 15.81 -15.58
C GLN A 74 1.90 16.92 -14.87
N SER A 75 1.25 17.97 -14.37
CA SER A 75 1.94 19.07 -13.69
C SER A 75 2.53 18.65 -12.35
N VAL A 76 1.81 17.85 -11.53
CA VAL A 76 2.30 17.32 -10.27
C VAL A 76 3.44 16.32 -10.51
N PHE A 77 3.27 15.41 -11.49
CA PHE A 77 4.32 14.47 -11.89
C PHE A 77 5.60 15.21 -12.32
N THR A 78 5.49 16.23 -13.16
CA THR A 78 6.64 17.01 -13.62
C THR A 78 7.36 17.65 -12.44
N LYS A 79 6.63 18.30 -11.54
CA LYS A 79 7.20 18.94 -10.35
C LYS A 79 7.95 17.93 -9.45
N ILE A 80 7.38 16.75 -9.20
CA ILE A 80 8.00 15.67 -8.41
C ILE A 80 9.29 15.18 -9.11
N SER A 81 9.19 14.86 -10.39
CA SER A 81 10.33 14.32 -11.13
C SER A 81 11.46 15.35 -11.27
N ASP A 82 11.16 16.64 -11.50
CA ASP A 82 12.17 17.70 -11.61
C ASP A 82 12.94 17.90 -10.29
N LEU A 83 12.26 17.76 -9.13
CA LEU A 83 12.93 17.79 -7.83
C LEU A 83 13.98 16.68 -7.70
N LEU A 84 13.64 15.44 -8.05
CA LEU A 84 14.61 14.33 -7.99
C LEU A 84 15.72 14.51 -9.03
N ILE A 85 15.38 14.85 -10.27
CA ILE A 85 16.38 15.03 -11.35
C ILE A 85 17.38 16.11 -10.98
N SER A 86 16.96 17.26 -10.46
CA SER A 86 17.86 18.32 -10.04
C SER A 86 18.87 17.87 -8.96
N GLN A 87 18.45 17.00 -8.04
CA GLN A 87 19.35 16.42 -7.04
C GLN A 87 20.35 15.43 -7.65
N LEU A 88 19.91 14.61 -8.62
CA LEU A 88 20.79 13.66 -9.32
C LEU A 88 21.87 14.36 -10.16
N GLU A 89 21.53 15.48 -10.82
CA GLU A 89 22.46 16.22 -11.68
C GLU A 89 23.61 16.89 -10.90
N ILE A 90 23.36 17.33 -9.67
CA ILE A 90 24.37 18.01 -8.85
C ILE A 90 25.15 17.07 -7.92
N SER A 91 24.74 15.81 -7.80
CA SER A 91 25.32 14.85 -6.86
C SER A 91 26.37 13.97 -7.54
N ASP A 92 27.44 13.65 -6.77
CA ASP A 92 28.46 12.70 -7.19
C ASP A 92 28.16 11.31 -6.60
N PHE A 93 27.88 10.30 -7.46
CA PHE A 93 27.56 8.94 -7.05
C PHE A 93 27.87 7.92 -8.15
N ASP A 94 28.05 6.66 -7.75
CA ASP A 94 28.38 5.53 -8.62
C ASP A 94 27.12 4.76 -9.08
N GLY A 95 26.03 4.75 -8.30
CA GLY A 95 24.77 4.07 -8.59
C GLY A 95 23.60 4.63 -7.76
N LEU A 96 22.36 4.35 -8.19
CA LEU A 96 21.14 4.85 -7.57
C LEU A 96 20.30 3.70 -6.99
N LEU A 97 20.03 3.75 -5.69
CA LEU A 97 18.97 2.99 -5.03
C LEU A 97 17.72 3.86 -4.96
N ILE A 98 16.61 3.34 -5.47
CA ILE A 98 15.34 4.06 -5.44
C ILE A 98 14.20 3.17 -4.94
N ALA A 99 13.44 3.65 -3.96
CA ALA A 99 12.17 3.04 -3.58
C ALA A 99 11.05 3.64 -4.42
N LEU A 100 10.33 2.77 -5.14
CA LEU A 100 9.14 3.09 -5.93
C LEU A 100 7.99 2.20 -5.45
N HIS A 101 6.74 2.65 -5.64
CA HIS A 101 5.62 1.75 -5.38
C HIS A 101 5.46 0.71 -6.50
N GLY A 102 5.54 1.13 -7.75
CA GLY A 102 5.28 0.31 -8.93
C GLY A 102 3.82 0.30 -9.38
N ALA A 103 2.94 1.01 -8.67
CA ALA A 103 1.52 1.18 -9.02
C ALA A 103 1.13 2.66 -9.09
N TRP A 104 2.09 3.55 -9.31
CA TRP A 104 1.85 4.98 -9.45
C TRP A 104 1.50 5.32 -10.90
N LEU A 105 0.37 6.02 -11.09
CA LEU A 105 -0.16 6.38 -12.41
C LEU A 105 -0.25 7.88 -12.60
N ARG A 106 -0.12 8.31 -13.86
CA ARG A 106 -0.53 9.63 -14.33
C ARG A 106 -2.02 9.63 -14.72
N ASP A 107 -2.58 10.80 -14.84
CA ASP A 107 -4.00 11.01 -15.19
C ASP A 107 -4.39 10.48 -16.58
N ASP A 108 -3.41 10.27 -17.46
CA ASP A 108 -3.60 9.60 -18.76
C ASP A 108 -3.64 8.06 -18.66
N GLY A 109 -3.48 7.50 -17.46
CA GLY A 109 -3.46 6.05 -17.20
C GLY A 109 -2.12 5.37 -17.43
N THR A 110 -1.07 6.09 -17.79
CA THR A 110 0.27 5.53 -17.96
C THR A 110 1.04 5.46 -16.63
N SER A 111 2.01 4.54 -16.54
CA SER A 111 2.83 4.37 -15.34
C SER A 111 3.72 5.60 -15.10
N ALA A 112 3.50 6.26 -13.97
CA ALA A 112 4.36 7.34 -13.49
C ALA A 112 5.72 6.80 -13.00
N ASP A 113 5.75 5.59 -12.41
CA ASP A 113 7.01 4.93 -12.01
C ASP A 113 7.91 4.68 -13.22
N ALA A 114 7.35 4.17 -14.33
CA ALA A 114 8.10 3.90 -15.55
C ALA A 114 8.61 5.20 -16.21
N GLU A 115 7.78 6.22 -16.26
CA GLU A 115 8.16 7.52 -16.82
C GLU A 115 9.22 8.23 -15.95
N LEU A 116 9.12 8.13 -14.62
CA LEU A 116 10.14 8.62 -13.71
C LEU A 116 11.47 7.89 -13.93
N ALA A 117 11.45 6.57 -13.99
CA ALA A 117 12.65 5.76 -14.26
C ALA A 117 13.29 6.13 -15.62
N ARG A 118 12.48 6.37 -16.66
CA ARG A 118 12.96 6.82 -17.97
C ARG A 118 13.64 8.20 -17.88
N ARG A 119 13.06 9.15 -17.17
CA ARG A 119 13.65 10.48 -16.95
C ARG A 119 14.95 10.39 -16.14
N ILE A 120 14.98 9.58 -15.09
CA ILE A 120 16.21 9.30 -14.32
C ILE A 120 17.28 8.73 -15.25
N ARG A 121 16.95 7.72 -16.03
CA ARG A 121 17.90 7.08 -16.97
C ARG A 121 18.46 8.08 -17.99
N GLN A 122 17.64 9.00 -18.47
CA GLN A 122 18.09 10.08 -19.36
C GLN A 122 19.08 11.04 -18.67
N ALA A 123 18.86 11.36 -17.41
CA ALA A 123 19.70 12.29 -16.65
C ALA A 123 21.06 11.68 -16.26
N ILE A 124 21.08 10.40 -15.80
CA ILE A 124 22.31 9.80 -15.26
C ILE A 124 23.05 8.89 -16.25
N GLY A 125 22.46 8.60 -17.42
CA GLY A 125 23.04 7.71 -18.44
C GLY A 125 22.96 6.22 -18.06
N ARG A 126 23.55 5.34 -18.89
CA ARG A 126 23.50 3.88 -18.69
C ARG A 126 24.70 3.31 -17.92
N GLU A 127 25.69 4.12 -17.62
CA GLU A 127 26.89 3.66 -16.89
C GLU A 127 26.64 3.57 -15.38
N LYS A 128 25.71 4.36 -14.85
CA LYS A 128 25.31 4.29 -13.45
C LYS A 128 24.12 3.34 -13.28
N PRO A 129 24.28 2.23 -12.53
CA PRO A 129 23.17 1.31 -12.32
C PRO A 129 22.06 1.91 -11.46
N ILE A 130 20.83 1.49 -11.76
CA ILE A 130 19.62 1.80 -10.98
C ILE A 130 19.06 0.49 -10.45
N VAL A 131 18.94 0.37 -9.12
CA VAL A 131 18.25 -0.74 -8.46
C VAL A 131 17.02 -0.18 -7.77
N ALA A 132 15.83 -0.69 -8.13
CA ALA A 132 14.58 -0.27 -7.53
C ALA A 132 14.04 -1.30 -6.54
N SER A 133 13.58 -0.85 -5.37
CA SER A 133 12.67 -1.64 -4.53
C SER A 133 11.22 -1.33 -4.89
N LEU A 134 10.34 -2.33 -4.86
CA LEU A 134 8.93 -2.22 -5.24
C LEU A 134 8.03 -2.86 -4.19
N ASP A 135 6.84 -2.29 -4.02
CA ASP A 135 5.79 -2.86 -3.18
C ASP A 135 5.29 -4.21 -3.74
N PHE A 136 4.75 -5.05 -2.87
CA PHE A 136 4.11 -6.31 -3.25
C PHE A 136 2.94 -6.13 -4.23
N HIS A 137 2.26 -4.97 -4.18
CA HIS A 137 1.13 -4.62 -5.05
C HIS A 137 1.54 -3.86 -6.32
N ALA A 138 2.83 -3.84 -6.65
CA ALA A 138 3.30 -3.21 -7.87
C ALA A 138 2.66 -3.83 -9.13
N ASN A 139 2.28 -2.98 -10.07
CA ASN A 139 1.87 -3.35 -11.43
C ASN A 139 3.09 -3.22 -12.36
N VAL A 140 3.95 -4.22 -12.34
CA VAL A 140 5.25 -4.17 -13.02
C VAL A 140 5.12 -4.58 -14.47
N GLY A 141 5.56 -3.70 -15.36
CA GLY A 141 5.58 -3.96 -16.80
C GLY A 141 6.95 -3.72 -17.45
N PRO A 142 7.12 -4.10 -18.71
CA PRO A 142 8.36 -3.91 -19.46
C PRO A 142 8.84 -2.46 -19.55
N SER A 143 7.93 -1.49 -19.50
CA SER A 143 8.24 -0.05 -19.54
C SER A 143 9.12 0.39 -18.37
N LEU A 144 8.86 -0.10 -17.15
CA LEU A 144 9.69 0.16 -15.98
C LEU A 144 10.99 -0.66 -16.03
N LEU A 145 10.87 -1.95 -16.32
CA LEU A 145 11.99 -2.89 -16.24
C LEU A 145 13.13 -2.62 -17.25
N ARG A 146 12.85 -1.93 -18.36
CA ARG A 146 13.87 -1.51 -19.34
C ARG A 146 14.71 -0.31 -18.87
N GLU A 147 14.23 0.45 -17.91
CA GLU A 147 14.89 1.67 -17.44
C GLU A 147 15.70 1.45 -16.17
N VAL A 148 15.44 0.37 -15.41
CA VAL A 148 16.21 -0.02 -14.24
C VAL A 148 17.07 -1.24 -14.51
N ASP A 149 18.20 -1.40 -13.82
CA ASP A 149 19.10 -2.54 -14.00
C ASP A 149 18.64 -3.76 -13.21
N ALA A 150 17.94 -3.53 -12.08
CA ALA A 150 17.39 -4.59 -11.27
C ALA A 150 16.23 -4.10 -10.39
N VAL A 151 15.37 -5.05 -9.99
CA VAL A 151 14.28 -4.79 -9.04
C VAL A 151 14.26 -5.81 -7.91
N VAL A 152 13.79 -5.37 -6.73
CA VAL A 152 13.52 -6.22 -5.58
C VAL A 152 12.13 -5.90 -5.05
N GLY A 153 11.22 -6.87 -5.04
CA GLY A 153 9.87 -6.71 -4.47
C GLY A 153 9.82 -7.09 -3.00
N TYR A 154 8.85 -6.54 -2.26
CA TYR A 154 8.48 -7.01 -0.93
C TYR A 154 8.11 -8.50 -0.99
N ARG A 155 8.43 -9.21 0.08
CA ARG A 155 8.15 -10.64 0.24
C ARG A 155 6.92 -10.89 1.08
N THR A 156 6.43 -9.88 1.77
CA THR A 156 5.33 -10.02 2.72
C THR A 156 4.18 -9.06 2.41
N TYR A 157 2.98 -9.60 2.58
CA TYR A 157 1.76 -8.83 2.73
C TYR A 157 0.94 -9.46 3.86
N PRO A 158 0.66 -8.75 4.93
CA PRO A 158 1.02 -7.35 5.26
C PRO A 158 2.52 -7.05 5.21
N HIS A 159 2.89 -5.81 4.85
CA HIS A 159 4.27 -5.38 4.64
C HIS A 159 5.03 -5.24 5.96
N ILE A 160 5.84 -6.23 6.30
CA ILE A 160 6.69 -6.22 7.51
C ILE A 160 8.18 -6.31 7.17
N ASP A 161 8.54 -6.40 5.89
CA ASP A 161 9.89 -6.62 5.38
C ASP A 161 10.46 -5.47 4.54
N MET A 162 9.90 -4.27 4.64
CA MET A 162 10.30 -3.10 3.84
C MET A 162 11.77 -2.76 4.00
N ALA A 163 12.27 -2.66 5.26
CA ALA A 163 13.69 -2.39 5.51
C ALA A 163 14.59 -3.54 5.01
N GLU A 164 14.17 -4.81 5.11
CA GLU A 164 14.95 -5.94 4.58
C GLU A 164 14.97 -5.92 3.05
N THR A 165 13.89 -5.52 2.40
CA THR A 165 13.88 -5.32 0.94
C THR A 165 14.85 -4.23 0.53
N GLY A 166 14.90 -3.11 1.28
CA GLY A 166 15.91 -2.07 1.09
C GLY A 166 17.35 -2.59 1.27
N ARG A 167 17.60 -3.36 2.34
CA ARG A 167 18.94 -3.98 2.54
C ARG A 167 19.30 -4.94 1.39
N LYS A 168 18.35 -5.71 0.89
CA LYS A 168 18.60 -6.62 -0.25
C LYS A 168 18.94 -5.84 -1.51
N ALA A 169 18.24 -4.74 -1.80
CA ALA A 169 18.55 -3.87 -2.92
C ALA A 169 19.95 -3.25 -2.80
N ALA A 170 20.35 -2.83 -1.58
CA ALA A 170 21.68 -2.27 -1.34
C ALA A 170 22.81 -3.31 -1.53
N ARG A 171 22.60 -4.55 -1.06
CA ARG A 171 23.55 -5.66 -1.35
C ARG A 171 23.69 -5.92 -2.84
N MET A 172 22.59 -5.91 -3.58
CA MET A 172 22.57 -6.09 -5.02
C MET A 172 23.33 -4.96 -5.74
N MET A 173 23.05 -3.70 -5.39
CA MET A 173 23.76 -2.54 -5.93
C MET A 173 25.27 -2.65 -5.67
N HIS A 174 25.68 -2.99 -4.45
CA HIS A 174 27.08 -3.15 -4.09
C HIS A 174 27.75 -4.26 -4.93
N GLU A 175 27.09 -5.38 -5.17
CA GLU A 175 27.62 -6.46 -6.00
C GLU A 175 27.73 -6.03 -7.48
N ILE A 176 26.71 -5.35 -8.03
CA ILE A 176 26.71 -4.84 -9.41
C ILE A 176 27.91 -3.90 -9.63
N LEU A 177 28.13 -2.96 -8.71
CA LEU A 177 29.21 -1.98 -8.81
C LEU A 177 30.60 -2.63 -8.69
N ASN A 178 30.78 -3.60 -7.77
CA ASN A 178 32.06 -4.30 -7.59
C ASN A 178 32.43 -5.22 -8.74
N THR A 179 31.44 -5.95 -9.26
CA THR A 179 31.68 -6.96 -10.31
C THR A 179 31.51 -6.39 -11.71
N ARG A 180 30.91 -5.21 -11.83
CA ARG A 180 30.50 -4.61 -13.12
C ARG A 180 29.63 -5.53 -13.95
N CYS A 181 28.90 -6.45 -13.30
CA CYS A 181 27.95 -7.30 -14.02
C CYS A 181 26.76 -6.48 -14.51
N ARG A 182 26.15 -6.95 -15.58
CA ARG A 182 24.88 -6.42 -16.09
C ARG A 182 23.80 -7.46 -15.82
N PRO A 183 22.90 -7.21 -14.86
CA PRO A 183 21.83 -8.14 -14.56
C PRO A 183 20.90 -8.39 -15.76
N HIS A 184 20.31 -9.57 -15.81
CA HIS A 184 19.29 -9.92 -16.78
C HIS A 184 17.96 -10.12 -16.06
N THR A 185 16.91 -9.50 -16.60
CA THR A 185 15.57 -9.55 -16.01
C THR A 185 14.66 -10.42 -16.87
N TYR A 186 13.91 -11.31 -16.22
CA TYR A 186 12.82 -12.08 -16.81
C TYR A 186 11.51 -11.63 -16.19
N TRP A 187 10.49 -11.46 -17.00
CA TRP A 187 9.17 -11.02 -16.59
C TRP A 187 8.09 -11.91 -17.19
N LEU A 188 7.09 -12.29 -16.38
CA LEU A 188 5.97 -13.12 -16.80
C LEU A 188 4.68 -12.58 -16.18
N PRO A 189 3.74 -12.02 -16.98
CA PRO A 189 2.44 -11.56 -16.50
C PRO A 189 1.49 -12.73 -16.24
N ILE A 190 0.64 -12.57 -15.22
CA ILE A 190 -0.40 -13.52 -14.84
C ILE A 190 -1.73 -12.75 -14.85
N PRO A 191 -2.71 -13.11 -15.69
CA PRO A 191 -3.98 -12.36 -15.81
C PRO A 191 -4.93 -12.67 -14.64
N LEU A 192 -4.46 -12.36 -13.43
CA LEU A 192 -5.14 -12.63 -12.17
C LEU A 192 -5.04 -11.45 -11.24
N LEU A 193 -6.18 -11.03 -10.69
CA LEU A 193 -6.29 -10.09 -9.58
C LEU A 193 -6.79 -10.83 -8.35
N ALA A 194 -6.15 -10.63 -7.22
CA ALA A 194 -6.58 -11.20 -5.96
C ALA A 194 -7.16 -10.12 -5.03
N PRO A 195 -8.29 -10.38 -4.36
CA PRO A 195 -8.74 -9.51 -3.30
C PRO A 195 -7.68 -9.38 -2.20
N PRO A 196 -7.28 -8.17 -1.78
CA PRO A 196 -6.21 -8.02 -0.77
C PRO A 196 -6.55 -8.68 0.57
N GLN A 197 -7.83 -8.96 0.86
CA GLN A 197 -8.28 -9.69 2.04
C GLN A 197 -7.76 -11.13 2.12
N CYS A 198 -7.46 -11.75 0.99
CA CYS A 198 -6.98 -13.14 0.91
C CYS A 198 -5.64 -13.29 0.20
N ALA A 199 -5.03 -12.19 -0.27
CA ALA A 199 -3.72 -12.20 -0.93
C ALA A 199 -2.54 -12.12 0.05
N THR A 200 -2.73 -12.50 1.32
CA THR A 200 -1.70 -12.40 2.36
C THR A 200 -0.66 -13.53 2.25
N THR A 201 0.59 -13.21 2.58
CA THR A 201 1.73 -14.12 2.41
C THR A 201 1.90 -15.12 3.56
N ASP A 202 1.04 -15.08 4.58
CA ASP A 202 1.01 -16.02 5.69
C ASP A 202 0.12 -17.26 5.42
N ARG A 203 -0.68 -17.23 4.33
CA ARG A 203 -1.60 -18.32 3.97
C ARG A 203 -1.54 -18.70 2.47
N PRO A 204 -2.00 -19.92 2.12
CA PRO A 204 -2.15 -20.32 0.72
C PRO A 204 -3.16 -19.42 -0.02
N PRO A 205 -3.06 -19.29 -1.36
CA PRO A 205 -2.02 -19.88 -2.20
C PRO A 205 -0.73 -19.04 -2.25
N VAL A 206 -0.76 -17.78 -1.78
CA VAL A 206 0.36 -16.83 -1.89
C VAL A 206 1.58 -17.28 -1.10
N ARG A 207 1.41 -17.73 0.14
CA ARG A 207 2.52 -18.28 0.96
C ARG A 207 3.28 -19.37 0.21
N ASP A 208 2.56 -20.31 -0.39
CA ASP A 208 3.17 -21.46 -1.06
C ASP A 208 3.89 -21.04 -2.34
N THR A 209 3.32 -20.06 -3.08
CA THR A 209 3.93 -19.45 -4.28
C THR A 209 5.22 -18.72 -3.93
N VAL A 210 5.21 -17.87 -2.90
CA VAL A 210 6.40 -17.16 -2.43
C VAL A 210 7.48 -18.14 -1.95
N GLY A 211 7.10 -19.17 -1.15
CA GLY A 211 8.04 -20.19 -0.70
C GLY A 211 8.61 -21.06 -1.82
N ARG A 212 7.83 -21.29 -2.90
CA ARG A 212 8.30 -22.02 -4.06
C ARG A 212 9.21 -21.16 -4.94
N LEU A 213 8.91 -19.87 -5.07
CA LEU A 213 9.75 -18.91 -5.76
C LEU A 213 11.18 -18.91 -5.18
N ASP A 214 11.32 -18.91 -3.85
CA ASP A 214 12.62 -18.97 -3.17
C ASP A 214 13.40 -20.25 -3.51
N ARG A 215 12.72 -21.38 -3.53
CA ARG A 215 13.36 -22.67 -3.87
C ARG A 215 13.74 -22.79 -5.35
N SER A 216 12.95 -22.17 -6.23
CA SER A 216 13.18 -22.21 -7.68
C SER A 216 14.29 -21.24 -8.13
N PHE A 217 14.49 -20.17 -7.37
CA PHE A 217 15.46 -19.11 -7.69
C PHE A 217 16.28 -18.73 -6.44
N PRO A 218 17.17 -19.64 -5.99
CA PRO A 218 17.97 -19.41 -4.78
C PRO A 218 18.99 -18.27 -4.99
N PRO A 219 19.43 -17.60 -3.90
CA PRO A 219 20.31 -16.42 -3.96
C PRO A 219 21.69 -16.64 -4.58
N ASP A 220 22.18 -17.88 -4.64
CA ASP A 220 23.45 -18.24 -5.28
C ASP A 220 23.39 -18.17 -6.79
N GLY A 221 22.19 -18.34 -7.40
CA GLY A 221 21.96 -18.25 -8.85
C GLY A 221 21.24 -16.98 -9.30
N SER A 222 20.54 -16.28 -8.41
CA SER A 222 19.74 -15.10 -8.73
C SER A 222 20.04 -13.92 -7.82
N PHE A 223 19.85 -12.70 -8.33
CA PHE A 223 19.85 -11.50 -7.49
C PHE A 223 18.54 -11.38 -6.72
N SER A 224 17.42 -11.51 -7.42
CA SER A 224 16.09 -11.46 -6.84
C SER A 224 15.12 -12.31 -7.63
N ALA A 225 14.10 -12.79 -6.93
CA ALA A 225 12.89 -13.33 -7.53
C ALA A 225 11.71 -12.76 -6.76
N SER A 226 10.79 -12.11 -7.45
CA SER A 226 9.67 -11.38 -6.87
C SER A 226 8.36 -11.81 -7.51
N PHE A 227 7.33 -11.99 -6.66
CA PHE A 227 5.95 -12.11 -7.09
C PHE A 227 5.24 -10.81 -6.74
N PHE A 228 4.57 -10.21 -7.71
CA PHE A 228 3.79 -9.01 -7.55
C PHE A 228 2.31 -9.34 -7.75
N CYS A 229 1.53 -9.15 -6.68
CA CYS A 229 0.08 -9.27 -6.71
C CYS A 229 -0.48 -7.86 -6.93
N ALA A 230 -0.64 -7.47 -8.19
CA ALA A 230 -0.92 -6.08 -8.57
C ALA A 230 -2.06 -5.45 -7.77
N GLN A 231 -1.93 -4.13 -7.49
CA GLN A 231 -3.01 -3.28 -6.97
C GLN A 231 -4.28 -3.48 -7.79
N PRO A 232 -5.37 -4.02 -7.23
CA PRO A 232 -6.52 -4.44 -8.03
C PRO A 232 -7.40 -3.27 -8.52
N TRP A 233 -7.24 -2.07 -7.97
CA TRP A 233 -8.08 -0.91 -8.29
C TRP A 233 -7.45 0.02 -9.34
N LEU A 234 -6.72 -0.54 -10.29
CA LEU A 234 -6.19 0.14 -11.46
C LEU A 234 -7.00 -0.29 -12.70
N ASP A 235 -7.87 0.58 -13.20
CA ASP A 235 -8.61 0.32 -14.44
C ASP A 235 -7.80 0.77 -15.65
N ILE A 236 -6.76 0.00 -15.97
CA ILE A 236 -5.82 0.24 -17.09
C ILE A 236 -5.58 -1.05 -17.89
N PRO A 237 -5.26 -0.94 -19.19
CA PRO A 237 -5.06 -2.12 -20.05
C PRO A 237 -3.91 -3.05 -19.59
N GLU A 238 -2.85 -2.50 -19.00
CA GLU A 238 -1.64 -3.25 -18.61
C GLU A 238 -1.72 -3.84 -17.20
N LEU A 239 -2.89 -3.81 -16.53
CA LEU A 239 -3.03 -4.37 -15.20
C LEU A 239 -2.83 -5.89 -15.21
N SER A 240 -1.87 -6.38 -14.44
CA SER A 240 -1.67 -7.83 -14.21
C SER A 240 -0.80 -8.11 -12.99
N SER A 241 -1.04 -9.21 -12.31
CA SER A 241 -0.03 -9.79 -11.42
C SER A 241 1.14 -10.30 -12.24
N CYS A 242 2.34 -10.46 -11.66
CA CYS A 242 3.47 -10.97 -12.42
C CYS A 242 4.57 -11.60 -11.55
N LEU A 243 5.42 -12.39 -12.21
CA LEU A 243 6.71 -12.83 -11.69
C LEU A 243 7.83 -12.01 -12.34
N VAL A 244 8.81 -11.60 -11.53
CA VAL A 244 10.05 -10.97 -12.01
C VAL A 244 11.23 -11.69 -11.39
N VAL A 245 12.16 -12.12 -12.24
CA VAL A 245 13.41 -12.78 -11.79
C VAL A 245 14.60 -12.03 -12.38
N VAL A 246 15.51 -11.60 -11.49
CA VAL A 246 16.75 -10.90 -11.87
C VAL A 246 17.93 -11.80 -11.58
N VAL A 247 18.77 -12.03 -12.57
CA VAL A 247 19.94 -12.93 -12.47
C VAL A 247 21.22 -12.25 -12.89
N ARG A 248 22.36 -12.81 -12.47
CA ARG A 248 23.71 -12.33 -12.80
C ARG A 248 24.07 -12.55 -14.27
N SER A 249 23.59 -13.66 -14.84
CA SER A 249 23.84 -14.02 -16.22
C SER A 249 22.63 -14.76 -16.80
N PRO A 250 22.41 -14.72 -18.12
CA PRO A 250 21.28 -15.39 -18.75
C PRO A 250 21.29 -16.89 -18.46
N ASP A 251 20.12 -17.46 -18.14
CA ASP A 251 19.91 -18.89 -17.97
C ASP A 251 18.65 -19.32 -18.73
N LYS A 252 18.82 -20.22 -19.72
CA LYS A 252 17.72 -20.72 -20.56
C LYS A 252 16.67 -21.52 -19.79
N GLY A 253 16.96 -21.99 -18.59
CA GLY A 253 16.02 -22.72 -17.73
C GLY A 253 15.07 -21.81 -16.94
N ILE A 254 15.34 -20.50 -16.84
CA ILE A 254 14.51 -19.57 -16.07
C ILE A 254 13.09 -19.47 -16.64
N PRO A 255 12.86 -19.26 -17.95
CA PRO A 255 11.51 -19.17 -18.48
C PRO A 255 10.62 -20.36 -18.10
N GLY A 256 11.12 -21.60 -18.29
CA GLY A 256 10.35 -22.80 -17.94
C GLY A 256 10.00 -22.86 -16.45
N ARG A 257 10.96 -22.57 -15.55
CA ARG A 257 10.69 -22.53 -14.09
C ARG A 257 9.66 -21.45 -13.71
N MET A 258 9.71 -20.30 -14.38
CA MET A 258 8.72 -19.23 -14.16
C MET A 258 7.34 -19.66 -14.67
N GLN A 259 7.27 -20.30 -15.83
CA GLN A 259 6.02 -20.81 -16.41
C GLN A 259 5.38 -21.86 -15.50
N ASP A 260 6.15 -22.84 -15.01
CA ASP A 260 5.66 -23.87 -14.08
C ASP A 260 5.08 -23.23 -12.80
N LEU A 261 5.79 -22.26 -12.23
CA LEU A 261 5.35 -21.57 -11.04
C LEU A 261 4.08 -20.74 -11.27
N ALA A 262 4.02 -19.99 -12.38
CA ALA A 262 2.88 -19.19 -12.75
C ALA A 262 1.63 -20.04 -13.03
N GLN A 263 1.83 -21.20 -13.72
CA GLN A 263 0.75 -22.14 -13.99
C GLN A 263 0.20 -22.77 -12.72
N GLU A 264 1.08 -23.14 -11.79
CA GLU A 264 0.63 -23.65 -10.48
C GLU A 264 -0.17 -22.62 -9.71
N PHE A 265 0.30 -21.37 -9.67
CA PHE A 265 -0.42 -20.27 -9.02
C PHE A 265 -1.79 -20.05 -9.69
N TRP A 266 -1.83 -20.02 -11.02
CA TRP A 266 -3.08 -19.91 -11.78
C TRP A 266 -4.06 -21.05 -11.49
N ASN A 267 -3.61 -22.27 -11.42
CA ASN A 267 -4.46 -23.43 -11.14
C ASN A 267 -5.13 -23.36 -9.75
N ARG A 268 -4.55 -22.58 -8.85
CA ARG A 268 -5.06 -22.34 -7.50
C ARG A 268 -5.88 -21.05 -7.37
N ARG A 269 -6.21 -20.37 -8.46
CA ARG A 269 -6.91 -19.08 -8.47
C ARG A 269 -8.23 -19.09 -7.70
N THR A 270 -8.93 -20.21 -7.65
CA THR A 270 -10.20 -20.36 -6.93
C THR A 270 -10.06 -20.39 -5.40
N GLU A 271 -8.81 -20.53 -4.89
CA GLU A 271 -8.52 -20.43 -3.46
C GLU A 271 -8.57 -18.98 -2.95
N PHE A 272 -8.58 -17.99 -3.84
CA PHE A 272 -8.78 -16.58 -3.48
C PHE A 272 -10.24 -16.28 -3.15
N ALA A 273 -10.75 -16.96 -2.14
CA ALA A 273 -12.12 -16.79 -1.66
C ALA A 273 -12.14 -15.96 -0.37
N VAL A 274 -13.03 -14.98 -0.31
CA VAL A 274 -13.27 -14.16 0.88
C VAL A 274 -14.70 -14.40 1.37
N ASN A 275 -14.84 -14.65 2.66
CA ASN A 275 -16.16 -14.74 3.31
C ASN A 275 -16.69 -13.32 3.49
N TRP A 276 -17.42 -12.84 2.50
CA TRP A 276 -18.02 -11.52 2.54
C TRP A 276 -19.23 -11.48 3.48
N VAL A 277 -19.31 -10.43 4.28
CA VAL A 277 -20.49 -10.14 5.12
C VAL A 277 -21.28 -9.03 4.43
N GLU A 278 -22.52 -9.31 4.08
CA GLU A 278 -23.41 -8.30 3.52
C GLU A 278 -23.89 -7.33 4.62
N PRO A 279 -24.21 -6.06 4.29
CA PRO A 279 -24.56 -5.03 5.28
C PRO A 279 -25.68 -5.44 6.25
N GLN A 280 -26.72 -6.10 5.75
CA GLN A 280 -27.86 -6.57 6.54
C GLN A 280 -27.51 -7.70 7.52
N GLU A 281 -26.41 -8.41 7.30
CA GLU A 281 -25.96 -9.55 8.11
C GLU A 281 -24.94 -9.12 9.18
N LEU A 282 -24.34 -7.91 9.04
CA LEU A 282 -23.24 -7.46 9.89
C LEU A 282 -23.58 -7.50 11.38
N MET A 283 -24.72 -6.94 11.76
CA MET A 283 -25.11 -6.88 13.18
C MET A 283 -25.38 -8.26 13.77
N ALA A 284 -25.91 -9.19 12.98
CA ALA A 284 -26.06 -10.59 13.40
C ALA A 284 -24.68 -11.27 13.55
N GLY A 285 -23.79 -11.05 12.58
CA GLY A 285 -22.42 -11.54 12.63
C GLY A 285 -21.70 -11.07 13.91
N ILE A 286 -21.74 -9.75 14.20
CA ILE A 286 -21.13 -9.18 15.41
C ILE A 286 -21.70 -9.82 16.69
N ARG A 287 -23.02 -10.02 16.79
CA ARG A 287 -23.66 -10.60 17.99
C ARG A 287 -23.33 -12.07 18.20
N ASN A 288 -23.15 -12.81 17.12
CA ASN A 288 -22.85 -14.24 17.15
C ASN A 288 -21.38 -14.54 17.55
N GLU A 289 -20.48 -13.57 17.39
CA GLU A 289 -19.07 -13.73 17.73
C GLU A 289 -18.86 -13.71 19.24
N ARG A 290 -18.24 -14.78 19.75
CA ARG A 290 -17.99 -14.95 21.20
C ARG A 290 -16.73 -14.23 21.66
N ARG A 291 -15.75 -14.06 20.78
CA ARG A 291 -14.49 -13.39 21.10
C ARG A 291 -14.59 -11.91 20.72
N LYS A 292 -14.21 -11.05 21.63
CA LYS A 292 -14.19 -9.59 21.43
C LYS A 292 -12.76 -9.07 21.58
N PRO A 293 -12.43 -7.95 20.94
CA PRO A 293 -13.26 -7.21 19.96
C PRO A 293 -13.44 -7.97 18.64
N VAL A 294 -14.57 -7.75 17.98
CA VAL A 294 -14.76 -8.10 16.58
C VAL A 294 -14.14 -7.00 15.74
N ILE A 295 -13.21 -7.34 14.88
CA ILE A 295 -12.68 -6.41 13.89
C ILE A 295 -13.64 -6.39 12.69
N VAL A 296 -14.16 -5.21 12.34
CA VAL A 296 -14.89 -5.00 11.09
C VAL A 296 -13.97 -4.34 10.09
N SER A 297 -13.57 -5.09 9.06
CA SER A 297 -12.78 -4.58 7.95
C SER A 297 -13.69 -3.80 6.99
N GLU A 298 -13.60 -2.48 7.07
CA GLU A 298 -14.24 -1.49 6.20
C GLU A 298 -13.31 -1.17 5.01
N ALA A 299 -12.83 -2.23 4.34
CA ALA A 299 -11.82 -2.11 3.30
C ALA A 299 -12.27 -1.28 2.09
N PHE A 300 -13.57 -1.21 1.82
CA PHE A 300 -14.14 -0.45 0.71
C PHE A 300 -13.87 1.07 0.80
N ASP A 301 -13.51 1.57 1.99
CA ASP A 301 -13.13 2.97 2.24
C ASP A 301 -11.71 3.09 2.81
N SER A 302 -10.80 2.28 2.31
CA SER A 302 -9.43 2.21 2.83
C SER A 302 -8.53 3.33 2.30
N PRO A 303 -7.99 4.22 3.16
CA PRO A 303 -6.97 5.18 2.75
C PRO A 303 -5.67 4.51 2.27
N THR A 304 -5.39 3.27 2.70
CA THR A 304 -4.24 2.49 2.20
C THR A 304 -4.44 2.01 0.75
N GLY A 305 -5.66 2.06 0.22
CA GLY A 305 -5.96 1.71 -1.17
C GLY A 305 -6.47 2.90 -2.00
N GLY A 306 -6.40 4.12 -1.46
CA GLY A 306 -6.73 5.34 -2.19
C GLY A 306 -8.15 5.88 -1.98
N ALA A 307 -8.90 5.34 -1.03
CA ALA A 307 -10.19 5.93 -0.64
C ALA A 307 -9.99 7.14 0.29
N PRO A 308 -10.91 8.10 0.27
CA PRO A 308 -10.82 9.29 1.10
C PRO A 308 -11.03 9.05 2.59
N GLY A 309 -11.63 7.93 3.01
CA GLY A 309 -11.93 7.63 4.41
C GLY A 309 -13.21 8.27 4.92
N ASP A 310 -14.09 8.73 4.03
CA ASP A 310 -15.33 9.44 4.37
C ASP A 310 -16.62 8.72 3.90
N ASN A 311 -16.54 7.42 3.59
CA ASN A 311 -17.71 6.62 3.22
C ASN A 311 -18.65 6.47 4.42
N PRO A 312 -19.97 6.77 4.27
CA PRO A 312 -20.93 6.71 5.36
C PRO A 312 -21.39 5.28 5.74
N GLY A 313 -21.01 4.27 4.94
CA GLY A 313 -21.61 2.93 4.97
C GLY A 313 -21.62 2.26 6.35
N LEU A 314 -20.46 2.02 6.95
CA LEU A 314 -20.37 1.36 8.25
C LEU A 314 -20.98 2.22 9.37
N LEU A 315 -20.75 3.54 9.34
CA LEU A 315 -21.30 4.46 10.32
C LEU A 315 -22.86 4.38 10.33
N SER A 316 -23.47 4.32 9.16
CA SER A 316 -24.93 4.21 9.01
C SER A 316 -25.54 2.94 9.66
N ILE A 317 -24.76 1.84 9.68
CA ILE A 317 -25.16 0.58 10.30
C ILE A 317 -25.01 0.63 11.82
N LEU A 318 -23.97 1.27 12.33
CA LEU A 318 -23.63 1.24 13.77
C LEU A 318 -24.35 2.31 14.58
N VAL A 319 -24.66 3.48 14.01
CA VAL A 319 -25.34 4.58 14.74
C VAL A 319 -26.69 4.16 15.37
N PRO A 320 -27.58 3.40 14.71
CA PRO A 320 -28.83 2.95 15.31
C PRO A 320 -28.68 2.08 16.58
N ASP A 321 -27.55 1.38 16.70
CA ASP A 321 -27.25 0.50 17.85
C ASP A 321 -26.21 1.11 18.82
N CYS A 322 -25.89 2.39 18.70
CA CYS A 322 -24.81 3.07 19.45
C CYS A 322 -24.99 3.01 21.00
N ASN A 323 -26.22 2.86 21.51
CA ASN A 323 -26.49 2.71 22.94
C ASN A 323 -26.34 1.27 23.46
N ARG A 324 -26.23 0.29 22.57
CA ARG A 324 -26.19 -1.13 22.91
C ARG A 324 -24.83 -1.77 22.71
N LEU A 325 -24.10 -1.31 21.70
CA LEU A 325 -22.83 -1.88 21.25
C LEU A 325 -21.71 -0.88 21.43
N SER A 326 -20.66 -1.23 22.17
CA SER A 326 -19.46 -0.41 22.26
C SER A 326 -18.60 -0.62 21.00
N ALA A 327 -18.24 0.48 20.34
CA ALA A 327 -17.44 0.40 19.13
C ALA A 327 -16.52 1.63 19.01
N CYS A 328 -15.40 1.45 18.29
CA CYS A 328 -14.59 2.58 17.82
C CYS A 328 -14.46 2.55 16.30
N LEU A 329 -14.65 3.72 15.69
CA LEU A 329 -14.55 3.96 14.26
C LEU A 329 -13.65 5.15 13.98
N PHE A 330 -13.05 5.16 12.78
CA PHE A 330 -12.29 6.27 12.23
C PHE A 330 -12.98 6.79 10.97
N VAL A 331 -13.15 8.11 10.87
CA VAL A 331 -13.66 8.79 9.67
C VAL A 331 -12.83 10.04 9.38
N VAL A 332 -12.73 10.38 8.11
CA VAL A 332 -12.07 11.60 7.64
C VAL A 332 -13.11 12.64 7.29
N ASP A 333 -13.19 13.70 8.08
CA ASP A 333 -14.07 14.84 7.82
C ASP A 333 -13.47 16.11 8.44
N ALA A 334 -12.71 16.87 7.64
CA ALA A 334 -12.01 18.06 8.10
C ALA A 334 -12.96 19.16 8.61
N GLN A 335 -14.15 19.27 8.00
CA GLN A 335 -15.16 20.26 8.41
C GLN A 335 -15.74 19.90 9.79
N ALA A 336 -16.09 18.63 9.98
CA ALA A 336 -16.60 18.14 11.25
C ALA A 336 -15.55 18.19 12.36
N ALA A 337 -14.29 17.83 12.09
CA ALA A 337 -13.19 17.97 13.03
C ALA A 337 -13.00 19.44 13.47
N GLY A 338 -13.04 20.37 12.50
CA GLY A 338 -12.97 21.81 12.77
C GLY A 338 -14.14 22.30 13.63
N LYS A 339 -15.36 21.86 13.33
CA LYS A 339 -16.55 22.20 14.13
C LYS A 339 -16.51 21.62 15.55
N ALA A 340 -16.07 20.36 15.69
CA ALA A 340 -15.90 19.75 17.02
C ALA A 340 -14.88 20.52 17.89
N ARG A 341 -13.79 21.03 17.28
CA ARG A 341 -12.82 21.90 17.98
C ARG A 341 -13.45 23.22 18.43
N GLN A 342 -14.35 23.82 17.64
CA GLN A 342 -15.07 25.05 18.04
C GLN A 342 -16.05 24.78 19.18
N VAL A 343 -16.72 23.63 19.16
CA VAL A 343 -17.61 23.18 20.23
C VAL A 343 -16.85 22.96 21.55
N GLY A 344 -15.64 22.43 21.49
CA GLY A 344 -14.79 22.16 22.65
C GLY A 344 -15.16 20.87 23.40
N VAL A 345 -14.21 20.38 24.22
CA VAL A 345 -14.40 19.19 25.06
C VAL A 345 -15.55 19.42 26.07
N GLY A 346 -16.45 18.44 26.18
CA GLY A 346 -17.67 18.51 27.00
C GLY A 346 -18.86 19.13 26.27
N GLY A 347 -18.64 19.78 25.13
CA GLY A 347 -19.72 20.36 24.33
C GLY A 347 -20.42 19.35 23.44
N MET A 348 -21.63 19.68 22.99
CA MET A 348 -22.47 18.83 22.15
C MET A 348 -22.27 19.14 20.68
N PHE A 349 -21.73 18.18 19.94
CA PHE A 349 -21.62 18.22 18.47
C PHE A 349 -22.94 17.79 17.83
N ARG A 350 -23.43 18.57 16.86
CA ARG A 350 -24.63 18.32 16.09
C ARG A 350 -24.40 18.70 14.65
N ASP A 351 -24.12 17.73 13.78
CA ASP A 351 -23.95 17.94 12.34
C ASP A 351 -23.95 16.61 11.58
N THR A 352 -23.78 16.71 10.25
CA THR A 352 -23.57 15.56 9.38
C THR A 352 -22.10 15.21 9.26
N LEU A 353 -21.81 13.90 9.16
CA LEU A 353 -20.48 13.33 8.93
C LEU A 353 -20.45 12.53 7.62
N CYS A 354 -19.25 12.36 7.07
CA CYS A 354 -18.95 11.59 5.86
C CYS A 354 -19.51 12.22 4.57
N ALA A 355 -19.24 11.58 3.43
CA ALA A 355 -19.72 11.94 2.10
C ALA A 355 -19.45 13.41 1.70
N LYS A 356 -18.35 14.01 2.20
CA LYS A 356 -17.92 15.35 1.85
C LYS A 356 -16.99 15.36 0.65
N LYS A 357 -16.14 14.35 0.54
CA LYS A 357 -15.24 14.15 -0.60
C LYS A 357 -15.83 13.21 -1.63
N ASP A 358 -16.54 12.17 -1.20
CA ASP A 358 -17.16 11.20 -2.10
C ASP A 358 -18.60 10.88 -1.73
N ALA A 359 -19.54 11.56 -2.35
CA ALA A 359 -20.98 11.34 -2.13
C ALA A 359 -21.56 10.18 -2.98
N ARG A 360 -20.77 9.48 -3.81
CA ARG A 360 -21.27 8.38 -4.67
C ARG A 360 -21.80 7.20 -3.89
N PHE A 361 -21.38 7.02 -2.64
CA PHE A 361 -21.66 5.81 -1.84
C PHE A 361 -22.70 6.02 -0.73
N GLY A 362 -23.35 7.15 -0.69
CA GLY A 362 -24.44 7.43 0.23
C GLY A 362 -24.48 8.87 0.74
N PRO A 363 -25.57 9.28 1.38
CA PRO A 363 -25.69 10.62 1.94
C PRO A 363 -24.88 10.77 3.23
N PRO A 364 -24.51 12.01 3.62
CA PRO A 364 -23.95 12.29 4.93
C PRO A 364 -24.86 11.81 6.07
N ILE A 365 -24.28 11.34 7.16
CA ILE A 365 -24.99 10.82 8.34
C ILE A 365 -25.09 11.90 9.40
N TRP A 366 -26.32 12.25 9.80
CA TRP A 366 -26.58 13.13 10.95
C TRP A 366 -26.19 12.42 12.25
N VAL A 367 -25.38 13.10 13.06
CA VAL A 367 -24.98 12.62 14.38
C VAL A 367 -25.13 13.70 15.45
N GLU A 368 -25.48 13.24 16.66
CA GLU A 368 -25.45 14.05 17.88
C GLU A 368 -24.60 13.31 18.90
N GLY A 369 -23.55 13.96 19.44
CA GLY A 369 -22.66 13.34 20.38
C GLY A 369 -21.81 14.35 21.13
N SER A 370 -21.29 13.95 22.28
CA SER A 370 -20.39 14.78 23.07
C SER A 370 -18.97 14.77 22.50
N VAL A 371 -18.30 15.90 22.43
CA VAL A 371 -16.86 15.96 22.15
C VAL A 371 -16.13 15.54 23.43
N ILE A 372 -15.46 14.39 23.42
CA ILE A 372 -14.78 13.85 24.60
C ILE A 372 -13.26 14.02 24.56
N HIS A 373 -12.67 14.25 23.38
CA HIS A 373 -11.23 14.47 23.21
C HIS A 373 -10.94 15.32 21.97
N LEU A 374 -9.88 16.12 22.06
CA LEU A 374 -9.31 16.91 20.94
C LEU A 374 -7.80 16.76 20.93
N SER A 375 -7.22 16.57 19.74
CA SER A 375 -5.77 16.43 19.57
C SER A 375 -5.29 17.07 18.26
N ASP A 376 -3.99 17.07 18.05
CA ASP A 376 -3.34 17.37 16.76
C ASP A 376 -3.34 16.17 15.80
N GLY A 377 -3.71 14.98 16.31
CA GLY A 377 -3.79 13.75 15.54
C GLY A 377 -2.43 13.10 15.24
N GLU A 378 -1.37 13.45 15.98
CA GLU A 378 -0.05 12.86 15.80
C GLU A 378 0.13 11.60 16.65
N PHE A 379 0.74 10.57 16.08
CA PHE A 379 1.16 9.36 16.80
C PHE A 379 2.30 8.63 16.08
N LEU A 380 2.94 7.67 16.76
CA LEU A 380 3.96 6.79 16.20
C LEU A 380 3.37 5.39 15.97
N HIS A 381 3.63 4.81 14.81
CA HIS A 381 3.39 3.39 14.56
C HIS A 381 4.29 2.54 15.45
N LYS A 382 3.70 1.63 16.22
CA LYS A 382 4.40 0.66 17.07
C LYS A 382 4.30 -0.76 16.55
N GLY A 383 3.29 -1.04 15.75
CA GLY A 383 3.11 -2.33 15.08
C GLY A 383 4.16 -2.56 13.98
N PRO A 384 4.23 -3.79 13.43
CA PRO A 384 5.31 -4.16 12.51
C PRO A 384 5.22 -3.48 11.12
N VAL A 385 4.06 -2.95 10.74
CA VAL A 385 3.90 -2.16 9.52
C VAL A 385 4.34 -0.73 9.78
N LEU A 386 5.35 -0.24 9.05
CA LEU A 386 5.91 1.11 9.20
C LEU A 386 6.34 1.46 10.64
N THR A 387 6.84 0.48 11.41
CA THR A 387 7.33 0.72 12.78
C THR A 387 8.22 1.97 12.83
N GLY A 388 8.00 2.83 13.83
CA GLY A 388 8.78 4.05 14.05
C GLY A 388 8.34 5.25 13.23
N MET A 389 7.48 5.09 12.23
CA MET A 389 6.98 6.22 11.43
C MET A 389 5.99 7.08 12.23
N LYS A 390 6.19 8.40 12.16
CA LYS A 390 5.27 9.39 12.69
C LYS A 390 4.13 9.62 11.71
N ILE A 391 2.91 9.51 12.22
CA ILE A 391 1.66 9.72 11.46
C ILE A 391 0.99 11.00 11.95
N ALA A 392 0.40 11.76 11.03
CA ALA A 392 -0.32 12.99 11.34
C ALA A 392 -1.70 12.98 10.66
N MET A 393 -2.74 12.71 11.43
CA MET A 393 -4.15 12.78 11.01
C MET A 393 -4.67 14.24 10.93
N GLY A 394 -3.82 15.21 11.29
CA GLY A 394 -4.20 16.60 11.46
C GLY A 394 -5.17 16.82 12.63
N PRO A 395 -5.73 18.03 12.80
CA PRO A 395 -6.71 18.30 13.82
C PRO A 395 -7.77 17.20 13.91
N THR A 396 -7.87 16.58 15.09
CA THR A 396 -8.70 15.40 15.35
C THR A 396 -9.59 15.62 16.57
N ALA A 397 -10.81 15.08 16.50
CA ALA A 397 -11.75 15.06 17.61
C ALA A 397 -12.28 13.65 17.84
N VAL A 398 -12.61 13.32 19.07
CA VAL A 398 -13.38 12.11 19.40
C VAL A 398 -14.77 12.52 19.81
N LEU A 399 -15.77 12.00 19.11
CA LEU A 399 -17.17 12.15 19.41
C LEU A 399 -17.67 10.87 20.12
N GLU A 400 -18.42 11.03 21.20
CA GLU A 400 -19.10 9.93 21.89
C GLU A 400 -20.60 9.99 21.60
N LEU A 401 -21.08 8.96 20.88
CA LEU A 401 -22.48 8.74 20.55
C LEU A 401 -22.97 7.49 21.31
N GLY A 402 -23.50 7.68 22.51
CA GLY A 402 -23.78 6.57 23.41
C GLY A 402 -22.53 5.78 23.75
N LYS A 403 -22.42 4.52 23.33
CA LYS A 403 -21.22 3.67 23.52
C LYS A 403 -20.27 3.69 22.32
N LEU A 404 -20.66 4.34 21.22
CA LEU A 404 -19.83 4.48 20.02
C LEU A 404 -18.86 5.63 20.17
N LYS A 405 -17.57 5.39 19.99
CA LYS A 405 -16.49 6.38 19.95
C LYS A 405 -16.03 6.58 18.53
N LEU A 406 -16.20 7.78 18.03
CA LEU A 406 -15.91 8.12 16.65
C LEU A 406 -14.72 9.07 16.59
N VAL A 407 -13.60 8.62 16.04
CA VAL A 407 -12.43 9.44 15.73
C VAL A 407 -12.69 10.16 14.42
N VAL A 408 -12.83 11.48 14.47
CA VAL A 408 -13.06 12.35 13.33
C VAL A 408 -11.79 13.13 13.06
N ALA A 409 -11.06 12.77 12.00
CA ALA A 409 -9.78 13.35 11.63
C ALA A 409 -9.92 14.30 10.43
N SER A 410 -9.02 15.26 10.31
CA SER A 410 -9.02 16.19 9.18
C SER A 410 -8.24 15.67 7.96
N ARG A 411 -7.42 14.63 8.15
CA ARG A 411 -6.61 14.00 7.09
C ARG A 411 -6.74 12.47 7.15
N PRO A 412 -6.65 11.79 6.00
CA PRO A 412 -6.64 10.33 5.97
C PRO A 412 -5.40 9.77 6.68
N ALA A 413 -5.57 8.60 7.29
CA ALA A 413 -4.50 7.83 7.91
C ALA A 413 -4.74 6.34 7.76
N MET A 414 -3.67 5.54 7.87
CA MET A 414 -3.76 4.09 7.86
C MET A 414 -4.28 3.58 9.22
N THR A 415 -5.37 2.83 9.21
CA THR A 415 -5.92 2.20 10.43
C THR A 415 -5.27 0.84 10.72
N VAL A 416 -3.97 0.72 10.49
CA VAL A 416 -3.21 -0.53 10.56
C VAL A 416 -2.58 -0.80 11.92
N ASP A 417 -2.58 0.22 12.79
CA ASP A 417 -2.01 0.17 14.14
C ASP A 417 -3.05 0.61 15.17
N PRO A 418 -3.24 -0.14 16.28
CA PRO A 418 -4.12 0.26 17.38
C PRO A 418 -3.75 1.62 18.01
N GLU A 419 -2.51 2.08 17.83
CA GLU A 419 -2.07 3.39 18.33
C GLU A 419 -2.86 4.56 17.72
N LEU A 420 -3.47 4.39 16.53
CA LEU A 420 -4.42 5.37 16.01
C LEU A 420 -5.54 5.65 17.03
N TYR A 421 -6.11 4.61 17.61
CA TYR A 421 -7.17 4.76 18.62
C TYR A 421 -6.61 5.14 19.99
N ARG A 422 -5.49 4.53 20.41
CA ARG A 422 -4.88 4.79 21.73
C ARG A 422 -4.40 6.22 21.86
N SER A 423 -3.85 6.82 20.80
CA SER A 423 -3.47 8.23 20.77
C SER A 423 -4.66 9.17 20.99
N GLN A 424 -5.88 8.68 20.79
CA GLN A 424 -7.14 9.39 20.98
C GLN A 424 -7.86 8.97 22.29
N ASN A 425 -7.13 8.39 23.26
CA ASN A 425 -7.66 7.91 24.54
C ASN A 425 -8.74 6.81 24.41
N ILE A 426 -8.68 6.01 23.33
CA ILE A 426 -9.57 4.87 23.10
C ILE A 426 -8.74 3.59 23.14
N GLU A 427 -9.05 2.67 24.09
CA GLU A 427 -8.45 1.33 24.08
C GLU A 427 -9.31 0.40 23.20
N PRO A 428 -8.81 -0.08 22.04
CA PRO A 428 -9.56 -0.93 21.15
C PRO A 428 -9.99 -2.25 21.80
N GLN A 429 -9.15 -2.83 22.63
CA GLN A 429 -9.46 -4.10 23.30
C GLN A 429 -10.66 -4.02 24.26
N ALA A 430 -11.00 -2.85 24.73
CA ALA A 430 -12.15 -2.62 25.61
C ALA A 430 -13.47 -2.46 24.85
N GLN A 431 -13.45 -2.53 23.50
CA GLN A 431 -14.64 -2.37 22.67
C GLN A 431 -15.23 -3.74 22.26
N ASP A 432 -16.52 -3.79 21.97
CA ASP A 432 -17.14 -4.95 21.31
C ASP A 432 -16.72 -5.02 19.84
N VAL A 433 -16.60 -3.86 19.19
CA VAL A 433 -16.28 -3.71 17.78
C VAL A 433 -15.14 -2.70 17.58
N VAL A 434 -14.19 -3.04 16.74
CA VAL A 434 -13.17 -2.13 16.23
C VAL A 434 -13.25 -2.10 14.71
N ALA A 435 -13.55 -0.94 14.15
CA ALA A 435 -13.53 -0.75 12.71
C ALA A 435 -12.11 -0.46 12.22
N VAL A 436 -11.73 -1.06 11.10
CA VAL A 436 -10.46 -0.78 10.42
C VAL A 436 -10.70 -0.53 8.93
N LYS A 437 -10.25 0.60 8.43
CA LYS A 437 -10.30 0.95 7.01
C LYS A 437 -9.09 0.35 6.28
N SER A 438 -9.02 -0.97 6.27
CA SER A 438 -7.92 -1.71 5.66
C SER A 438 -8.36 -3.13 5.32
N PRO A 439 -7.97 -3.69 4.16
CA PRO A 439 -8.29 -5.07 3.80
C PRO A 439 -7.56 -6.11 4.66
N SER A 440 -6.25 -5.97 4.88
CA SER A 440 -5.43 -6.94 5.62
C SER A 440 -4.17 -6.35 6.27
N LEU A 441 -3.73 -5.14 5.91
CA LEU A 441 -2.53 -4.52 6.51
C LEU A 441 -2.59 -4.39 8.04
N PHE A 442 -3.80 -4.33 8.61
CA PHE A 442 -4.01 -4.25 10.06
C PHE A 442 -3.69 -5.55 10.82
N LEU A 443 -3.68 -6.70 10.13
CA LEU A 443 -3.59 -8.02 10.78
C LEU A 443 -2.42 -8.12 11.77
N PRO A 444 -1.17 -7.77 11.44
CA PRO A 444 -0.07 -7.90 12.40
C PRO A 444 -0.18 -6.91 13.58
N GLY A 445 -0.65 -5.69 13.35
CA GLY A 445 -0.81 -4.68 14.41
C GLY A 445 -1.90 -5.03 15.43
N TYR A 446 -2.97 -5.68 14.97
CA TYR A 446 -4.10 -6.08 15.82
C TYR A 446 -4.07 -7.55 16.25
N ALA A 447 -3.05 -8.33 15.89
CA ALA A 447 -3.00 -9.78 16.11
C ALA A 447 -3.26 -10.20 17.57
N SER A 448 -2.75 -9.44 18.55
CA SER A 448 -2.94 -9.71 19.98
C SER A 448 -4.31 -9.27 20.54
N LEU A 449 -5.05 -8.46 19.78
CA LEU A 449 -6.30 -7.82 20.23
C LEU A 449 -7.53 -8.51 19.65
N MET A 450 -7.45 -9.03 18.42
CA MET A 450 -8.63 -9.46 17.67
C MET A 450 -9.21 -10.78 18.13
N GLY A 451 -10.54 -10.80 18.28
CA GLY A 451 -11.30 -12.04 18.45
C GLY A 451 -11.62 -12.70 17.10
N SER A 452 -12.18 -11.96 16.19
CA SER A 452 -12.54 -12.39 14.81
C SER A 452 -12.50 -11.20 13.86
N VAL A 453 -12.45 -11.47 12.55
CA VAL A 453 -12.49 -10.46 11.49
C VAL A 453 -13.71 -10.70 10.61
N LEU A 454 -14.51 -9.65 10.40
CA LEU A 454 -15.62 -9.63 9.47
C LEU A 454 -15.28 -8.70 8.29
N HIS A 455 -15.22 -9.24 7.08
CA HIS A 455 -14.96 -8.47 5.86
C HIS A 455 -16.30 -7.99 5.27
N LEU A 456 -16.61 -6.71 5.49
CA LEU A 456 -17.86 -6.11 5.04
C LEU A 456 -17.81 -5.81 3.53
N ASP A 457 -18.77 -6.33 2.74
CA ASP A 457 -18.92 -6.02 1.30
C ASP A 457 -19.88 -4.87 1.10
N MET A 458 -19.35 -3.69 0.87
CA MET A 458 -20.16 -2.51 0.50
C MET A 458 -19.55 -1.79 -0.71
N PRO A 459 -20.37 -1.00 -1.43
CA PRO A 459 -19.85 -0.10 -2.46
C PRO A 459 -18.85 0.91 -1.87
N GLY A 460 -17.74 1.11 -2.58
CA GLY A 460 -16.69 2.04 -2.18
C GLY A 460 -15.53 2.03 -3.17
N VAL A 461 -14.62 2.97 -3.00
CA VAL A 461 -13.43 3.15 -3.87
C VAL A 461 -12.56 1.90 -3.89
N CYS A 462 -12.43 1.23 -2.74
CA CYS A 462 -11.59 0.04 -2.56
C CYS A 462 -12.43 -1.23 -2.33
N ARG A 463 -13.52 -1.39 -3.09
CA ARG A 463 -14.35 -2.58 -2.95
C ARG A 463 -13.55 -3.86 -3.19
N GLY A 464 -13.50 -4.74 -2.17
CA GLY A 464 -12.70 -5.97 -2.24
C GLY A 464 -13.34 -7.08 -3.07
N ASN A 465 -14.66 -7.11 -3.20
CA ASN A 465 -15.36 -8.00 -4.11
C ASN A 465 -15.20 -7.52 -5.56
N LEU A 466 -14.09 -7.95 -6.20
CA LEU A 466 -13.63 -7.43 -7.49
C LEU A 466 -14.65 -7.67 -8.62
N GLN A 467 -15.47 -8.71 -8.54
CA GLN A 467 -16.54 -8.97 -9.53
C GLN A 467 -17.64 -7.88 -9.52
N LYS A 468 -17.74 -7.11 -8.44
CA LYS A 468 -18.69 -6.00 -8.30
C LYS A 468 -18.03 -4.62 -8.57
N VAL A 469 -16.74 -4.57 -8.95
CA VAL A 469 -16.03 -3.33 -9.32
C VAL A 469 -16.29 -3.02 -10.80
N PRO A 470 -16.64 -1.78 -11.17
CA PRO A 470 -17.01 -1.43 -12.55
C PRO A 470 -15.80 -1.16 -13.44
N PHE A 471 -14.98 -2.18 -13.71
CA PHE A 471 -13.85 -2.08 -14.63
C PHE A 471 -14.31 -1.85 -16.06
N LEU A 472 -13.68 -0.91 -16.78
CA LEU A 472 -14.00 -0.52 -18.15
C LEU A 472 -12.81 -0.67 -19.12
N LYS A 473 -11.58 -0.51 -18.62
CA LYS A 473 -10.36 -0.40 -19.46
C LYS A 473 -9.44 -1.62 -19.33
N ILE A 474 -9.57 -2.38 -18.25
CA ILE A 474 -8.73 -3.55 -18.00
C ILE A 474 -8.78 -4.52 -19.18
N ALA A 475 -7.61 -5.06 -19.58
CA ALA A 475 -7.54 -6.08 -20.60
C ALA A 475 -8.29 -7.36 -20.17
N ARG A 476 -9.04 -7.93 -21.09
CA ARG A 476 -9.81 -9.17 -20.88
C ARG A 476 -9.25 -10.29 -21.76
N PRO A 477 -9.27 -11.57 -21.33
CA PRO A 477 -9.85 -12.04 -20.06
C PRO A 477 -8.95 -11.82 -18.85
N MET A 478 -9.56 -11.58 -17.66
CA MET A 478 -8.90 -11.35 -16.39
C MET A 478 -9.66 -12.07 -15.26
N TYR A 479 -9.02 -12.91 -14.48
CA TYR A 479 -9.62 -13.51 -13.29
C TYR A 479 -9.63 -12.50 -12.13
N PRO A 480 -10.68 -12.36 -11.30
CA PRO A 480 -11.92 -13.17 -11.27
C PRO A 480 -13.08 -12.60 -12.12
N LEU A 481 -12.83 -11.67 -13.02
CA LEU A 481 -13.87 -11.03 -13.86
C LEU A 481 -14.33 -11.97 -14.97
N ASP A 482 -13.47 -12.89 -15.39
CA ASP A 482 -13.73 -13.92 -16.40
C ASP A 482 -13.32 -15.29 -15.88
N ASP A 483 -14.04 -16.33 -16.29
CA ASP A 483 -13.61 -17.72 -16.13
C ASP A 483 -13.09 -18.23 -17.50
N PHE A 484 -11.79 -18.56 -17.54
CA PHE A 484 -11.12 -18.96 -18.78
C PHE A 484 -9.93 -19.87 -18.49
N ALA A 485 -9.50 -20.61 -19.50
CA ALA A 485 -8.26 -21.36 -19.48
C ALA A 485 -7.08 -20.42 -19.80
N TRP A 486 -6.00 -20.53 -19.05
CA TRP A 486 -4.77 -19.78 -19.31
C TRP A 486 -3.58 -20.75 -19.32
N ASP A 487 -2.69 -20.58 -20.31
CA ASP A 487 -1.44 -21.31 -20.43
C ASP A 487 -0.27 -20.34 -20.30
N SER A 488 0.60 -20.62 -19.38
CA SER A 488 1.80 -19.81 -19.10
C SER A 488 2.90 -19.98 -20.17
N ALA A 489 2.84 -21.03 -20.97
CA ALA A 489 3.94 -21.46 -21.87
C ALA A 489 4.35 -20.41 -22.92
N GLU A 490 3.48 -19.46 -23.26
CA GLU A 490 3.73 -18.49 -24.32
C GLU A 490 4.14 -17.09 -23.83
N LYS A 491 4.30 -16.87 -22.52
CA LYS A 491 4.30 -15.53 -21.93
C LYS A 491 5.61 -15.04 -21.30
N ALA A 492 6.60 -15.89 -21.11
CA ALA A 492 7.86 -15.43 -20.49
C ALA A 492 8.67 -14.54 -21.45
N VAL A 493 9.07 -13.37 -20.98
CA VAL A 493 9.83 -12.38 -21.76
C VAL A 493 11.16 -12.11 -21.07
N THR A 494 12.24 -12.17 -21.85
CA THR A 494 13.56 -11.66 -21.44
C THR A 494 13.64 -10.17 -21.82
N LEU A 495 14.05 -9.30 -20.91
CA LEU A 495 14.17 -7.86 -21.09
C LEU A 495 15.63 -7.43 -21.18
#